data_134ba79914b00b10fa99bb9c9f21c518
#
_entry.id   134ba79914b00b10fa99bb9c9f21c518
#
_cell.length_a   1.000
_cell.length_b   1.000
_cell.length_c   1.000
_cell.angle_alpha   90.00
_cell.angle_beta   90.00
_cell.angle_gamma   90.00
#
_symmetry.space_group_name_H-M   'P 1'
#
loop_
_entity.id
_entity.type
_entity.pdbx_description
1 polymer ?
#
loop_
_entity_poly.entity_id
_entity_poly.type
_entity_poly.pdbx_seq_one_letter_code
_entity_poly.pdbx_strand_id
1 'polypeptide(L)'
;MDRLSPLIAYAAEAGARPFRPGRHDCALFAAGWVRQVTGQDLARGWRSRYRSLKRGQHLLQQAGFADHVALAAAHLPKIAPAFAQIGDIAVLEDHALGIVAGEMIYCLRPDGLGLVPRGQMRRAFAVRET
;
A
#
# COMPACT_ATOMS: atom_id res chain seq x y z
N MET A 1 -19.26 -7.56 4.04
CA MET A 1 -18.81 -6.50 4.94
C MET A 1 -18.40 -5.27 4.13
N ASP A 2 -18.89 -4.12 4.51
CA ASP A 2 -18.54 -2.86 3.82
C ASP A 2 -17.12 -2.44 4.15
N ARG A 3 -16.26 -2.34 3.15
CA ARG A 3 -14.90 -1.80 3.29
C ARG A 3 -14.77 -0.41 2.71
N LEU A 4 -15.72 0.01 1.89
CA LEU A 4 -15.62 1.29 1.18
C LEU A 4 -15.67 2.46 2.15
N SER A 5 -16.63 2.46 3.08
CA SER A 5 -16.74 3.56 4.05
C SER A 5 -15.50 3.70 4.93
N PRO A 6 -14.98 2.63 5.57
CA PRO A 6 -13.72 2.77 6.32
C PRO A 6 -12.53 3.12 5.42
N LEU A 7 -12.50 2.67 4.18
CA LEU A 7 -11.41 3.03 3.26
C LEU A 7 -11.45 4.51 2.90
N ILE A 8 -12.63 5.05 2.62
CA ILE A 8 -12.78 6.48 2.34
C ILE A 8 -12.30 7.32 3.53
N ALA A 9 -12.66 6.92 4.75
CA ALA A 9 -12.23 7.62 5.96
C ALA A 9 -10.70 7.54 6.13
N TYR A 10 -10.13 6.36 5.91
CA TYR A 10 -8.69 6.15 5.97
C TYR A 10 -7.96 7.02 4.95
N ALA A 11 -8.46 7.05 3.71
CA ALA A 11 -7.87 7.84 2.64
C ALA A 11 -7.96 9.35 2.92
N ALA A 12 -9.08 9.82 3.47
CA ALA A 12 -9.25 11.23 3.80
C ALA A 12 -8.22 11.68 4.84
N GLU A 13 -7.99 10.87 5.87
CA GLU A 13 -6.97 11.15 6.88
C GLU A 13 -5.56 11.12 6.29
N ALA A 14 -5.27 10.12 5.47
CA ALA A 14 -3.97 10.00 4.80
C ALA A 14 -3.69 11.18 3.87
N GLY A 15 -4.71 11.62 3.12
CA GLY A 15 -4.58 12.75 2.21
C GLY A 15 -4.36 14.09 2.90
N ALA A 16 -4.69 14.19 4.19
CA ALA A 16 -4.48 15.41 4.97
C ALA A 16 -3.04 15.54 5.48
N ARG A 17 -2.21 14.49 5.37
CA ARG A 17 -0.84 14.50 5.84
C ARG A 17 0.14 14.62 4.68
N PRO A 18 1.27 15.34 4.83
CA PRO A 18 2.25 15.46 3.76
C PRO A 18 2.99 14.15 3.52
N PHE A 19 3.34 13.90 2.26
CA PHE A 19 4.20 12.79 1.89
C PHE A 19 5.58 12.95 2.52
N ARG A 20 6.07 11.91 3.19
CA ARG A 20 7.39 11.89 3.83
C ARG A 20 7.94 10.48 3.81
N PRO A 21 9.04 10.23 3.08
CA PRO A 21 9.66 8.91 3.10
C PRO A 21 9.97 8.44 4.54
N GLY A 22 9.56 7.21 4.86
CA GLY A 22 9.75 6.61 6.18
C GLY A 22 8.70 6.98 7.21
N ARG A 23 7.82 7.93 6.91
CA ARG A 23 6.75 8.33 7.81
C ARG A 23 5.36 8.24 7.17
N HIS A 24 5.25 8.69 5.93
CA HIS A 24 3.99 8.71 5.19
C HIS A 24 4.31 8.64 3.70
N ASP A 25 4.43 7.45 3.17
CA ASP A 25 4.72 7.18 1.76
C ASP A 25 3.80 6.08 1.24
N CYS A 26 3.93 5.69 -0.03
CA CYS A 26 2.99 4.75 -0.62
C CYS A 26 3.02 3.38 0.06
N ALA A 27 4.18 2.91 0.47
CA ALA A 27 4.31 1.62 1.14
C ALA A 27 3.69 1.66 2.54
N LEU A 28 3.92 2.74 3.29
CA LEU A 28 3.36 2.91 4.63
C LEU A 28 1.86 3.17 4.59
N PHE A 29 1.38 3.85 3.55
CA PHE A 29 -0.06 4.04 3.31
C PHE A 29 -0.76 2.69 3.15
N ALA A 30 -0.22 1.83 2.29
CA ALA A 30 -0.76 0.48 2.09
C ALA A 30 -0.66 -0.36 3.37
N ALA A 31 0.50 -0.34 4.04
CA ALA A 31 0.71 -1.12 5.26
C ALA A 31 -0.22 -0.68 6.40
N GLY A 32 -0.50 0.61 6.53
CA GLY A 32 -1.42 1.12 7.54
C GLY A 32 -2.85 0.62 7.33
N TRP A 33 -3.29 0.52 6.09
CA TRP A 33 -4.59 -0.05 5.76
C TRP A 33 -4.65 -1.55 6.10
N VAL A 34 -3.62 -2.32 5.71
CA VAL A 34 -3.55 -3.75 6.05
C VAL A 34 -3.62 -3.94 7.56
N ARG A 35 -2.91 -3.12 8.33
CA ARG A 35 -2.96 -3.17 9.78
C ARG A 35 -4.37 -2.91 10.32
N GLN A 36 -5.05 -1.91 9.76
CA GLN A 36 -6.41 -1.57 10.19
C GLN A 36 -7.39 -2.73 9.94
N VAL A 37 -7.25 -3.42 8.81
CA VAL A 37 -8.16 -4.51 8.44
C VAL A 37 -7.81 -5.82 9.14
N THR A 38 -6.52 -6.17 9.20
CA THR A 38 -6.08 -7.50 9.64
C THR A 38 -5.40 -7.52 11.00
N GLY A 39 -4.97 -6.38 11.51
CA GLY A 39 -4.13 -6.30 12.70
C GLY A 39 -2.65 -6.58 12.44
N GLN A 40 -2.29 -7.09 11.27
CA GLN A 40 -0.90 -7.38 10.91
C GLN A 40 -0.20 -6.11 10.44
N ASP A 41 0.91 -5.76 11.08
CA ASP A 41 1.68 -4.56 10.76
C ASP A 41 2.89 -4.92 9.89
N LEU A 42 2.73 -4.80 8.57
CA LEU A 42 3.81 -5.08 7.61
C LEU A 42 4.94 -4.06 7.69
N ALA A 43 4.68 -2.89 8.25
CA ALA A 43 5.68 -1.84 8.39
C ALA A 43 6.44 -1.88 9.73
N ARG A 44 6.17 -2.89 10.54
CA ARG A 44 6.84 -3.05 11.83
C ARG A 44 8.35 -3.22 11.61
N GLY A 45 9.13 -2.34 12.24
CA GLY A 45 10.58 -2.34 12.08
C GLY A 45 11.07 -1.51 10.89
N TRP A 46 10.17 -0.91 10.11
CA TRP A 46 10.55 -0.10 8.95
C TRP A 46 10.27 1.39 9.15
N ARG A 47 9.23 1.74 9.90
CA ARG A 47 8.85 3.15 10.15
C ARG A 47 10.00 3.91 10.78
N SER A 48 10.22 5.14 10.28
CA SER A 48 11.24 6.08 10.78
C SER A 48 12.68 5.58 10.61
N ARG A 49 12.92 4.55 9.81
CA ARG A 49 14.26 4.01 9.59
C ARG A 49 14.92 4.51 8.32
N TYR A 50 14.19 5.24 7.50
CA TYR A 50 14.72 5.86 6.29
C TYR A 50 14.09 7.23 6.10
N ARG A 51 14.77 8.10 5.37
CA ARG A 51 14.33 9.48 5.10
C ARG A 51 14.29 9.79 3.61
N SER A 52 14.57 8.82 2.77
CA SER A 52 14.43 8.92 1.32
C SER A 52 13.94 7.59 0.79
N LEU A 53 13.28 7.61 -0.37
CA LEU A 53 12.80 6.37 -1.00
C LEU A 53 13.97 5.48 -1.40
N LYS A 54 15.07 6.08 -1.85
CA LYS A 54 16.29 5.36 -2.20
C LYS A 54 16.86 4.61 -0.98
N ARG A 55 16.90 5.26 0.18
CA ARG A 55 17.41 4.63 1.40
C ARG A 55 16.48 3.51 1.87
N GLY A 56 15.17 3.70 1.76
CA GLY A 56 14.18 2.66 2.06
C GLY A 56 14.38 1.43 1.20
N GLN A 57 14.58 1.63 -0.10
CA GLN A 57 14.87 0.55 -1.04
C GLN A 57 16.14 -0.22 -0.64
N HIS A 58 17.18 0.50 -0.28
CA HIS A 58 18.44 -0.09 0.17
C HIS A 58 18.26 -0.95 1.43
N LEU A 59 17.51 -0.46 2.41
CA LEU A 59 17.20 -1.23 3.63
C LEU A 59 16.43 -2.51 3.32
N LEU A 60 15.47 -2.45 2.40
CA LEU A 60 14.74 -3.63 1.96
C LEU A 60 15.67 -4.67 1.34
N GLN A 61 16.59 -4.24 0.47
CA GLN A 61 17.55 -5.12 -0.17
C GLN A 61 18.49 -5.77 0.85
N GLN A 62 18.93 -5.02 1.85
CA GLN A 62 19.74 -5.57 2.96
C GLN A 62 18.99 -6.62 3.76
N ALA A 63 17.67 -6.51 3.87
CA ALA A 63 16.82 -7.48 4.57
C ALA A 63 16.42 -8.67 3.70
N GLY A 64 16.85 -8.71 2.43
CA GLY A 64 16.55 -9.82 1.53
C GLY A 64 15.34 -9.62 0.63
N PHE A 65 14.77 -8.39 0.59
CA PHE A 65 13.65 -8.07 -0.29
C PHE A 65 14.12 -7.19 -1.43
N ALA A 66 13.73 -7.54 -2.66
CA ALA A 66 14.08 -6.74 -3.83
C ALA A 66 13.51 -5.31 -3.73
N ASP A 67 12.28 -5.19 -3.22
CA ASP A 67 11.58 -3.93 -3.05
C ASP A 67 10.40 -4.11 -2.08
N HIS A 68 9.59 -3.05 -1.91
CA HIS A 68 8.41 -3.10 -1.06
C HIS A 68 7.31 -4.04 -1.60
N VAL A 69 7.27 -4.28 -2.91
CA VAL A 69 6.34 -5.25 -3.50
C VAL A 69 6.69 -6.67 -3.05
N ALA A 70 7.99 -7.01 -3.02
CA ALA A 70 8.45 -8.30 -2.54
C ALA A 70 8.10 -8.51 -1.06
N LEU A 71 8.20 -7.46 -0.25
CA LEU A 71 7.81 -7.52 1.15
C LEU A 71 6.31 -7.81 1.29
N ALA A 72 5.47 -7.11 0.53
CA ALA A 72 4.03 -7.37 0.52
C ALA A 72 3.72 -8.80 0.07
N ALA A 73 4.40 -9.27 -0.97
CA ALA A 73 4.21 -10.64 -1.50
C ALA A 73 4.58 -11.72 -0.49
N ALA A 74 5.53 -11.44 0.41
CA ALA A 74 5.92 -12.39 1.45
C ALA A 74 4.85 -12.56 2.53
N HIS A 75 3.92 -11.62 2.66
CA HIS A 75 2.95 -11.58 3.76
C HIS A 75 1.49 -11.65 3.32
N LEU A 76 1.18 -11.35 2.06
CA LEU A 76 -0.20 -11.29 1.56
C LEU A 76 -0.39 -12.26 0.40
N PRO A 77 -1.55 -12.96 0.34
CA PRO A 77 -1.85 -13.83 -0.79
C PRO A 77 -1.95 -13.06 -2.10
N LYS A 78 -1.31 -13.57 -3.13
CA LYS A 78 -1.41 -13.02 -4.48
C LYS A 78 -2.75 -13.42 -5.09
N ILE A 79 -3.44 -12.47 -5.73
CA ILE A 79 -4.67 -12.72 -6.48
C ILE A 79 -4.55 -12.10 -7.87
N ALA A 80 -5.35 -12.58 -8.80
CA ALA A 80 -5.42 -11.96 -10.12
C ALA A 80 -6.04 -10.56 -9.98
N PRO A 81 -5.55 -9.54 -10.69
CA PRO A 81 -6.13 -8.21 -10.64
C PRO A 81 -7.64 -8.17 -10.90
N ALA A 82 -8.14 -9.04 -11.79
CA ALA A 82 -9.57 -9.12 -12.09
C ALA A 82 -10.41 -9.48 -10.86
N PHE A 83 -9.85 -10.18 -9.88
CA PHE A 83 -10.54 -10.60 -8.68
C PHE A 83 -10.28 -9.70 -7.46
N ALA A 84 -9.52 -8.64 -7.63
CA ALA A 84 -9.25 -7.71 -6.54
C ALA A 84 -10.54 -7.01 -6.12
N GLN A 85 -10.77 -6.99 -4.82
CA GLN A 85 -11.94 -6.38 -4.19
C GLN A 85 -11.56 -5.06 -3.53
N ILE A 86 -12.57 -4.26 -3.17
CA ILE A 86 -12.34 -3.03 -2.42
C ILE A 86 -11.54 -3.36 -1.15
N GLY A 87 -10.46 -2.62 -0.94
CA GLY A 87 -9.55 -2.83 0.20
C GLY A 87 -8.39 -3.76 -0.06
N ASP A 88 -8.31 -4.38 -1.24
CA ASP A 88 -7.13 -5.16 -1.61
C ASP A 88 -6.00 -4.24 -2.04
N ILE A 89 -4.77 -4.75 -1.99
CA ILE A 89 -3.58 -3.97 -2.36
C ILE A 89 -3.32 -4.14 -3.85
N ALA A 90 -3.14 -3.03 -4.54
CA ALA A 90 -2.77 -3.00 -5.95
C ALA A 90 -1.29 -2.66 -6.10
N VAL A 91 -0.64 -3.26 -7.09
CA VAL A 91 0.70 -2.88 -7.54
C VAL A 91 0.53 -2.20 -8.89
N LEU A 92 0.94 -0.95 -8.97
CA LEU A 92 0.82 -0.15 -10.18
C LEU A 92 2.02 -0.38 -11.10
N GLU A 93 1.95 0.19 -12.30
CA GLU A 93 2.96 0.01 -13.34
C GLU A 93 4.35 0.46 -12.91
N ASP A 94 4.44 1.51 -12.08
CA ASP A 94 5.70 2.04 -11.56
C ASP A 94 6.10 1.41 -10.21
N HIS A 95 5.51 0.27 -9.87
CA HIS A 95 5.73 -0.47 -8.62
C HIS A 95 5.21 0.23 -7.37
N ALA A 96 4.48 1.33 -7.49
CA ALA A 96 3.81 1.93 -6.35
C ALA A 96 2.71 1.01 -5.84
N LEU A 97 2.51 1.00 -4.53
CA LEU A 97 1.40 0.28 -3.92
C LEU A 97 0.21 1.23 -3.78
N GLY A 98 -0.98 0.70 -4.01
CA GLY A 98 -2.22 1.42 -3.83
C GLY A 98 -3.27 0.53 -3.18
N ILE A 99 -4.44 1.11 -2.93
CA ILE A 99 -5.56 0.40 -2.31
C ILE A 99 -6.75 0.46 -3.26
N VAL A 100 -7.28 -0.70 -3.62
CA VAL A 100 -8.41 -0.80 -4.56
C VAL A 100 -9.67 -0.22 -3.91
N ALA A 101 -10.32 0.71 -4.62
CA ALA A 101 -11.57 1.35 -4.20
C ALA A 101 -12.69 1.12 -5.23
N GLY A 102 -12.67 0.00 -5.93
CA GLY A 102 -13.61 -0.32 -7.01
C GLY A 102 -12.96 -0.05 -8.35
N GLU A 103 -13.52 0.87 -9.12
CA GLU A 103 -13.00 1.25 -10.45
C GLU A 103 -11.75 2.12 -10.38
N MET A 104 -11.45 2.66 -9.21
CA MET A 104 -10.30 3.51 -8.97
C MET A 104 -9.42 2.90 -7.88
N ILE A 105 -8.19 3.38 -7.79
CA ILE A 105 -7.19 2.94 -6.82
C ILE A 105 -6.63 4.18 -6.14
N TYR A 106 -6.68 4.19 -4.79
CA TYR A 106 -5.99 5.23 -4.02
C TYR A 106 -4.49 4.98 -4.05
N CYS A 107 -3.73 6.02 -4.35
CA CYS A 107 -2.27 5.95 -4.34
C CYS A 107 -1.68 7.23 -3.73
N LEU A 108 -0.80 7.07 -2.76
CA LEU A 108 -0.12 8.19 -2.12
C LEU A 108 1.24 8.41 -2.81
N ARG A 109 1.39 9.59 -3.41
CA ARG A 109 2.60 9.98 -4.13
C ARG A 109 3.19 11.23 -3.51
N PRO A 110 4.41 11.63 -3.92
CA PRO A 110 5.04 12.84 -3.37
C PRO A 110 4.20 14.11 -3.48
N ASP A 111 3.34 14.21 -4.51
CA ASP A 111 2.45 15.34 -4.70
C ASP A 111 1.08 15.18 -4.01
N GLY A 112 0.90 14.11 -3.26
CA GLY A 112 -0.29 13.88 -2.47
C GLY A 112 -1.05 12.61 -2.81
N LEU A 113 -2.17 12.42 -2.13
CA LEU A 113 -3.07 11.30 -2.37
C LEU A 113 -3.87 11.54 -3.64
N GLY A 114 -3.90 10.55 -4.52
CA GLY A 114 -4.66 10.61 -5.75
C GLY A 114 -5.42 9.32 -6.02
N LEU A 115 -6.20 9.34 -7.08
CA LEU A 115 -6.91 8.19 -7.60
C LEU A 115 -6.39 7.90 -9.00
N VAL A 116 -6.14 6.63 -9.29
CA VAL A 116 -5.77 6.18 -10.62
C VAL A 116 -6.75 5.10 -11.09
N PRO A 117 -6.94 4.94 -12.41
CA PRO A 117 -7.86 3.92 -12.91
C PRO A 117 -7.41 2.51 -12.56
N ARG A 118 -8.37 1.65 -12.29
CA ARG A 118 -8.13 0.23 -12.00
C ARG A 118 -7.28 -0.46 -13.07
N GLY A 119 -7.38 -0.04 -14.32
CA GLY A 119 -6.61 -0.60 -15.43
C GLY A 119 -5.10 -0.46 -15.30
N GLN A 120 -4.63 0.42 -14.41
CA GLN A 120 -3.19 0.54 -14.13
C GLN A 120 -2.65 -0.53 -13.19
N MET A 121 -3.51 -1.36 -12.61
CA MET A 121 -3.11 -2.43 -11.70
C MET A 121 -2.46 -3.56 -12.47
N ARG A 122 -1.24 -3.91 -12.10
CA ARG A 122 -0.46 -5.00 -12.73
C ARG A 122 -0.45 -6.26 -11.89
N ARG A 123 -0.50 -6.10 -10.56
CA ARG A 123 -0.56 -7.21 -9.60
C ARG A 123 -1.50 -6.81 -8.48
N ALA A 124 -1.99 -7.80 -7.74
CA ALA A 124 -2.85 -7.55 -6.60
C ALA A 124 -2.55 -8.54 -5.48
N PHE A 125 -2.77 -8.09 -4.25
CA PHE A 125 -2.67 -8.92 -3.06
C PHE A 125 -3.97 -8.81 -2.27
N ALA A 126 -4.45 -9.93 -1.79
CA ALA A 126 -5.68 -9.99 -1.01
C ALA A 126 -5.43 -9.50 0.42
N VAL A 127 -6.32 -8.65 0.92
CA VAL A 127 -6.34 -8.21 2.32
C VAL A 127 -7.62 -8.76 2.93
N ARG A 128 -7.49 -9.77 3.77
CA ARG A 128 -8.64 -10.46 4.36
C ARG A 128 -8.52 -10.48 5.87
N GLU A 129 -9.65 -10.28 6.51
CA GLU A 129 -9.75 -10.44 7.95
C GLU A 129 -9.58 -11.93 8.29
N THR A 130 -8.91 -12.20 9.36
CA THR A 130 -8.71 -13.57 9.86
C THR A 130 -9.70 -13.91 10.94
#